data_c341b9c36c35e6bd4fe47617ab939e95
#
_entry.id   c341b9c36c35e6bd4fe47617ab939e95
#
_cell.length_a   1.000
_cell.length_b   1.000
_cell.length_c   1.000
_cell.angle_alpha   90.00
_cell.angle_beta   90.00
_cell.angle_gamma   90.00
#
_symmetry.space_group_name_H-M   'P 1'
#
loop_
_entity.id
_entity.type
_entity.pdbx_description
1 polymer ?
#
loop_
_entity_poly.entity_id
_entity_poly.type
_entity_poly.pdbx_seq_one_letter_code
_entity_poly.pdbx_strand_id
1 'polypeptide(L)'
;MKVRRFAGVSARERDLVVRMTKRCLRELCKKEHELPVSYAEACEALTLTVKARSERSSGCRKGITIDVSAYRAGARTLLEYPAFASDRLIGSRVDAEPIAVLWGTVAHEVSHFIQYRYGPDTRWLAKTYRRAHGEGFRDIYRILRARVVNPLLGVESGVGTRQSAEP
;
A
#
# COMPACT_ATOMS: atom_id res chain seq x y z
N MET A 1 -0.80 -15.25 -7.52
CA MET A 1 0.35 -14.31 -7.41
C MET A 1 1.63 -15.02 -7.82
N LYS A 2 2.31 -14.53 -8.84
CA LYS A 2 3.62 -14.99 -9.26
C LYS A 2 4.68 -14.24 -8.43
N VAL A 3 5.56 -14.97 -7.74
CA VAL A 3 6.61 -14.36 -6.90
C VAL A 3 7.98 -14.57 -7.53
N ARG A 4 8.72 -13.48 -7.72
CA ARG A 4 10.12 -13.49 -8.18
C ARG A 4 11.02 -13.02 -7.05
N ARG A 5 12.14 -13.71 -6.83
CA ARG A 5 13.15 -13.35 -5.84
C ARG A 5 14.48 -13.11 -6.54
N PHE A 6 15.12 -11.99 -6.28
CA PHE A 6 16.49 -11.76 -6.73
C PHE A 6 17.53 -12.32 -5.74
N ALA A 7 18.74 -12.54 -6.23
CA ALA A 7 19.86 -12.94 -5.38
C ALA A 7 20.03 -11.97 -4.20
N GLY A 8 20.40 -12.51 -3.05
CA GLY A 8 20.60 -11.73 -1.84
C GLY A 8 19.36 -11.49 -0.97
N VAL A 9 18.15 -11.84 -1.43
CA VAL A 9 16.92 -11.79 -0.59
C VAL A 9 16.74 -13.13 0.13
N SER A 10 16.59 -13.11 1.45
CA SER A 10 16.31 -14.31 2.25
C SER A 10 14.89 -14.83 2.02
N ALA A 11 14.65 -16.12 2.31
CA ALA A 11 13.30 -16.68 2.27
C ALA A 11 12.36 -15.96 3.24
N ARG A 12 12.85 -15.60 4.45
CA ARG A 12 12.08 -14.89 5.47
C ARG A 12 11.60 -13.53 4.97
N GLU A 13 12.47 -12.75 4.33
CA GLU A 13 12.09 -11.43 3.78
C GLU A 13 11.08 -11.56 2.64
N ARG A 14 11.32 -12.50 1.73
CA ARG A 14 10.36 -12.78 0.66
C ARG A 14 8.99 -13.13 1.24
N ASP A 15 8.93 -14.06 2.19
CA ASP A 15 7.69 -14.54 2.77
C ASP A 15 6.98 -13.43 3.59
N LEU A 16 7.75 -12.56 4.23
CA LEU A 16 7.23 -11.38 4.91
C LEU A 16 6.52 -10.45 3.91
N VAL A 17 7.20 -10.06 2.83
CA VAL A 17 6.63 -9.18 1.80
C VAL A 17 5.42 -9.82 1.12
N VAL A 18 5.45 -11.14 0.88
CA VAL A 18 4.30 -11.90 0.36
C VAL A 18 3.09 -11.79 1.30
N ARG A 19 3.28 -11.97 2.61
CA ARG A 19 2.20 -11.84 3.60
C ARG A 19 1.64 -10.41 3.63
N MET A 20 2.52 -9.41 3.62
CA MET A 20 2.12 -7.99 3.58
C MET A 20 1.28 -7.68 2.34
N THR A 21 1.77 -8.08 1.17
CA THR A 21 1.06 -7.89 -0.11
C THR A 21 -0.32 -8.55 -0.10
N LYS A 22 -0.39 -9.80 0.35
CA LYS A 22 -1.66 -10.53 0.45
C LYS A 22 -2.63 -9.87 1.44
N ARG A 23 -2.15 -9.31 2.55
CA ARG A 23 -2.99 -8.60 3.51
C ARG A 23 -3.55 -7.31 2.91
N CYS A 24 -2.74 -6.52 2.20
CA CYS A 24 -3.20 -5.33 1.49
C CYS A 24 -4.27 -5.66 0.44
N LEU A 25 -4.02 -6.67 -0.40
CA LEU A 25 -5.01 -7.10 -1.40
C LEU A 25 -6.31 -7.60 -0.77
N ARG A 26 -6.22 -8.39 0.32
CA ARG A 26 -7.41 -8.88 1.02
C ARG A 26 -8.24 -7.73 1.60
N GLU A 27 -7.58 -6.70 2.12
CA GLU A 27 -8.27 -5.52 2.61
C GLU A 27 -8.99 -4.80 1.49
N LEU A 28 -8.31 -4.49 0.40
CA LEU A 28 -8.88 -3.74 -0.72
C LEU A 28 -10.01 -4.49 -1.45
N CYS A 29 -9.94 -5.82 -1.52
CA CYS A 29 -10.97 -6.64 -2.19
C CYS A 29 -12.19 -6.95 -1.31
N LYS A 30 -12.36 -6.30 -0.16
CA LYS A 30 -13.59 -6.38 0.60
C LYS A 30 -14.72 -5.68 -0.13
N LYS A 31 -15.94 -6.22 -0.01
CA LYS A 31 -17.14 -5.68 -0.68
C LYS A 31 -17.40 -4.20 -0.38
N GLU A 32 -17.09 -3.77 0.84
CA GLU A 32 -17.27 -2.38 1.30
C GLU A 32 -16.46 -1.35 0.51
N HIS A 33 -15.43 -1.77 -0.22
CA HIS A 33 -14.59 -0.88 -1.02
C HIS A 33 -14.99 -0.82 -2.50
N GLU A 34 -15.99 -1.59 -2.92
CA GLU A 34 -16.58 -1.58 -4.26
C GLU A 34 -15.56 -1.74 -5.41
N LEU A 35 -14.43 -2.39 -5.15
CA LEU A 35 -13.48 -2.70 -6.20
C LEU A 35 -14.01 -3.84 -7.08
N PRO A 36 -13.96 -3.70 -8.42
CA PRO A 36 -14.52 -4.68 -9.36
C PRO A 36 -13.62 -5.92 -9.53
N VAL A 37 -13.00 -6.38 -8.44
CA VAL A 37 -12.06 -7.49 -8.48
C VAL A 37 -12.12 -8.30 -7.18
N SER A 38 -12.17 -9.62 -7.30
CA SER A 38 -12.03 -10.50 -6.16
C SER A 38 -10.57 -10.60 -5.69
N TYR A 39 -10.38 -11.01 -4.44
CA TYR A 39 -9.04 -11.27 -3.91
C TYR A 39 -8.27 -12.32 -4.71
N ALA A 40 -8.95 -13.37 -5.19
CA ALA A 40 -8.34 -14.43 -5.99
C ALA A 40 -7.80 -13.88 -7.33
N GLU A 41 -8.62 -13.14 -8.06
CA GLU A 41 -8.25 -12.50 -9.33
C GLU A 41 -7.13 -11.48 -9.15
N ALA A 42 -7.19 -10.65 -8.11
CA ALA A 42 -6.12 -9.68 -7.80
C ALA A 42 -4.80 -10.40 -7.50
N CYS A 43 -4.84 -11.50 -6.75
CA CYS A 43 -3.66 -12.32 -6.51
C CYS A 43 -3.12 -12.95 -7.79
N GLU A 44 -3.97 -13.49 -8.65
CA GLU A 44 -3.54 -14.11 -9.91
C GLU A 44 -2.88 -13.09 -10.85
N ALA A 45 -3.46 -11.92 -10.97
CA ALA A 45 -2.98 -10.85 -11.84
C ALA A 45 -1.65 -10.23 -11.37
N LEU A 46 -1.32 -10.31 -10.06
CA LEU A 46 -0.15 -9.66 -9.50
C LEU A 46 1.13 -10.47 -9.69
N THR A 47 2.15 -9.85 -10.29
CA THR A 47 3.54 -10.30 -10.18
C THR A 47 4.25 -9.51 -9.07
N LEU A 48 4.72 -10.21 -8.02
CA LEU A 48 5.50 -9.63 -6.94
C LEU A 48 6.99 -9.92 -7.17
N THR A 49 7.81 -8.87 -7.18
CA THR A 49 9.26 -8.96 -7.22
C THR A 49 9.83 -8.44 -5.89
N VAL A 50 10.69 -9.22 -5.24
CA VAL A 50 11.39 -8.79 -4.02
C VAL A 50 12.90 -8.73 -4.32
N LYS A 51 13.53 -7.59 -4.04
CA LYS A 51 14.96 -7.33 -4.27
C LYS A 51 15.60 -6.64 -3.07
N ALA A 52 16.94 -6.59 -3.06
CA ALA A 52 17.74 -5.88 -2.06
C ALA A 52 18.95 -5.25 -2.77
N ARG A 53 18.70 -4.13 -3.47
CA ARG A 53 19.69 -3.47 -4.32
C ARG A 53 19.83 -1.97 -4.05
N SER A 54 19.24 -1.47 -2.96
CA SER A 54 19.17 -0.04 -2.64
C SER A 54 18.54 0.81 -3.74
N GLU A 55 17.56 0.23 -4.43
CA GLU A 55 16.79 0.89 -5.46
C GLU A 55 15.37 1.21 -4.94
N ARG A 56 14.64 2.03 -5.68
CA ARG A 56 13.25 2.35 -5.31
C ARG A 56 12.33 1.14 -5.52
N SER A 57 11.39 0.96 -4.61
CA SER A 57 10.19 0.14 -4.83
C SER A 57 9.35 0.77 -5.93
N SER A 58 8.50 0.00 -6.59
CA SER A 58 7.64 0.50 -7.66
C SER A 58 6.42 -0.38 -7.87
N GLY A 59 5.31 0.24 -8.24
CA GLY A 59 4.08 -0.44 -8.62
C GLY A 59 3.64 -0.06 -10.04
N CYS A 60 3.13 -1.02 -10.79
CA CYS A 60 2.62 -0.82 -12.13
C CYS A 60 1.46 -1.79 -12.43
N ARG A 61 0.83 -1.65 -13.62
CA ARG A 61 -0.30 -2.49 -14.05
C ARG A 61 -0.03 -4.02 -14.00
N LYS A 62 1.23 -4.45 -14.10
CA LYS A 62 1.60 -5.88 -14.14
C LYS A 62 2.01 -6.43 -12.78
N GLY A 63 2.35 -5.58 -11.84
CA GLY A 63 2.82 -6.03 -10.53
C GLY A 63 3.54 -4.96 -9.73
N ILE A 64 4.18 -5.39 -8.67
CA ILE A 64 4.96 -4.55 -7.78
C ILE A 64 6.38 -5.09 -7.59
N THR A 65 7.30 -4.17 -7.36
CA THR A 65 8.67 -4.47 -6.95
C THR A 65 8.92 -3.84 -5.59
N ILE A 66 9.32 -4.64 -4.60
CA ILE A 66 9.64 -4.18 -3.25
C ILE A 66 11.14 -4.36 -3.01
N ASP A 67 11.81 -3.26 -2.72
CA ASP A 67 13.21 -3.28 -2.28
C ASP A 67 13.27 -3.28 -0.74
N VAL A 68 13.90 -4.31 -0.19
CA VAL A 68 14.01 -4.49 1.27
C VAL A 68 15.29 -3.88 1.87
N SER A 69 16.10 -3.17 1.09
CA SER A 69 17.37 -2.62 1.56
C SER A 69 17.17 -1.60 2.70
N ALA A 70 16.19 -0.71 2.58
CA ALA A 70 15.85 0.24 3.63
C ALA A 70 15.42 -0.45 4.93
N TYR A 71 14.61 -1.50 4.83
CA TYR A 71 14.21 -2.34 5.96
C TYR A 71 15.42 -2.99 6.65
N ARG A 72 16.36 -3.56 5.87
CA ARG A 72 17.60 -4.14 6.38
C ARG A 72 18.50 -3.11 7.09
N ALA A 73 18.56 -1.91 6.54
CA ALA A 73 19.30 -0.80 7.11
C ALA A 73 18.64 -0.22 8.38
N GLY A 74 17.49 -0.77 8.78
CA GLY A 74 16.77 -0.29 9.97
C GLY A 74 16.12 1.08 9.77
N ALA A 75 15.70 1.40 8.55
CA ALA A 75 15.04 2.68 8.25
C ALA A 75 13.79 2.86 9.14
N ARG A 76 13.75 3.96 9.87
CA ARG A 76 12.72 4.29 10.86
C ARG A 76 11.78 5.41 10.42
N THR A 77 11.91 5.87 9.19
CA THR A 77 11.07 6.95 8.66
C THR A 77 10.37 6.50 7.40
N LEU A 78 9.05 6.52 7.42
CA LEU A 78 8.23 6.43 6.23
C LEU A 78 8.10 7.82 5.63
N LEU A 79 8.73 8.02 4.47
CA LEU A 79 8.62 9.26 3.69
C LEU A 79 7.55 9.06 2.62
N GLU A 80 6.60 9.96 2.61
CA GLU A 80 5.51 9.97 1.65
C GLU A 80 5.73 11.07 0.59
N TYR A 81 4.96 10.99 -0.48
CA TYR A 81 5.01 11.98 -1.53
C TYR A 81 4.63 13.38 -0.98
N PRO A 82 5.38 14.46 -1.28
CA PRO A 82 5.15 15.78 -0.69
C PRO A 82 3.71 16.31 -0.84
N ALA A 83 3.04 15.94 -1.93
CA ALA A 83 1.64 16.34 -2.15
C ALA A 83 0.65 15.71 -1.15
N PHE A 84 1.08 14.77 -0.29
CA PHE A 84 0.25 14.19 0.75
C PHE A 84 0.36 14.90 2.10
N ALA A 85 1.18 15.94 2.21
CA ALA A 85 1.43 16.63 3.47
C ALA A 85 0.14 17.14 4.15
N SER A 86 -0.84 17.57 3.37
CA SER A 86 -2.16 18.02 3.87
C SER A 86 -3.17 16.88 4.09
N ASP A 87 -2.83 15.66 3.73
CA ASP A 87 -3.70 14.50 3.90
C ASP A 87 -3.57 13.93 5.32
N ARG A 88 -4.62 14.09 6.13
CA ARG A 88 -4.61 13.69 7.54
C ARG A 88 -4.39 12.19 7.78
N LEU A 89 -4.73 11.34 6.82
CA LEU A 89 -4.57 9.88 6.93
C LEU A 89 -3.21 9.41 6.44
N ILE A 90 -2.60 10.12 5.51
CA ILE A 90 -1.32 9.74 4.88
C ILE A 90 -0.17 10.52 5.51
N GLY A 91 -0.25 11.86 5.50
CA GLY A 91 0.82 12.74 5.95
C GLY A 91 2.02 12.76 5.00
N SER A 92 3.09 13.44 5.40
CA SER A 92 4.34 13.54 4.61
C SER A 92 5.48 12.71 5.19
N ARG A 93 5.49 12.54 6.50
CA ARG A 93 6.55 11.82 7.22
C ARG A 93 5.97 11.18 8.48
N VAL A 94 6.33 9.92 8.72
CA VAL A 94 5.99 9.21 9.96
C VAL A 94 7.22 8.45 10.43
N ASP A 95 7.64 8.69 11.67
CA ASP A 95 8.70 7.91 12.30
C ASP A 95 8.08 6.66 12.91
N ALA A 96 8.68 5.50 12.62
CA ALA A 96 8.11 4.20 12.97
C ALA A 96 9.19 3.10 13.03
N GLU A 97 8.82 1.95 13.55
CA GLU A 97 9.68 0.78 13.49
C GLU A 97 9.90 0.32 12.02
N PRO A 98 11.08 -0.24 11.69
CA PRO A 98 11.43 -0.62 10.32
C PRO A 98 10.39 -1.52 9.64
N ILE A 99 9.73 -2.37 10.42
CA ILE A 99 8.67 -3.25 9.91
C ILE A 99 7.44 -2.45 9.48
N ALA A 100 7.07 -1.38 10.19
CA ALA A 100 5.95 -0.52 9.84
C ALA A 100 6.27 0.35 8.61
N VAL A 101 7.54 0.79 8.47
CA VAL A 101 8.02 1.46 7.25
C VAL A 101 7.90 0.53 6.03
N LEU A 102 8.27 -0.74 6.17
CA LEU A 102 8.12 -1.72 5.11
C LEU A 102 6.64 -1.95 4.76
N TRP A 103 5.75 -1.99 5.75
CA TRP A 103 4.29 -2.05 5.53
C TRP A 103 3.78 -0.86 4.72
N GLY A 104 4.21 0.37 5.06
CA GLY A 104 3.88 1.56 4.30
C GLY A 104 4.33 1.47 2.84
N THR A 105 5.57 1.04 2.62
CA THR A 105 6.11 0.83 1.27
C THR A 105 5.29 -0.19 0.47
N VAL A 106 4.99 -1.35 1.06
CA VAL A 106 4.18 -2.39 0.39
C VAL A 106 2.77 -1.88 0.07
N ALA A 107 2.14 -1.18 1.02
CA ALA A 107 0.80 -0.60 0.83
C ALA A 107 0.79 0.44 -0.29
N HIS A 108 1.82 1.29 -0.36
CA HIS A 108 2.00 2.29 -1.42
C HIS A 108 2.05 1.62 -2.80
N GLU A 109 2.90 0.62 -2.98
CA GLU A 109 3.09 -0.03 -4.27
C GLU A 109 1.87 -0.91 -4.68
N VAL A 110 1.20 -1.53 -3.71
CA VAL A 110 -0.07 -2.23 -3.97
C VAL A 110 -1.15 -1.24 -4.43
N SER A 111 -1.18 -0.03 -3.87
CA SER A 111 -2.12 1.01 -4.32
C SER A 111 -1.89 1.40 -5.78
N HIS A 112 -0.63 1.54 -6.20
CA HIS A 112 -0.31 1.75 -7.61
C HIS A 112 -0.76 0.60 -8.52
N PHE A 113 -0.53 -0.65 -8.09
CA PHE A 113 -0.97 -1.82 -8.86
C PHE A 113 -2.49 -1.80 -9.06
N ILE A 114 -3.26 -1.62 -8.00
CA ILE A 114 -4.73 -1.56 -8.07
C ILE A 114 -5.18 -0.39 -8.93
N GLN A 115 -4.62 0.80 -8.72
CA GLN A 115 -4.93 1.99 -9.51
C GLN A 115 -4.73 1.76 -11.01
N TYR A 116 -3.56 1.26 -11.41
CA TYR A 116 -3.24 1.10 -12.82
C TYR A 116 -3.88 -0.12 -13.47
N ARG A 117 -4.19 -1.15 -12.70
CA ARG A 117 -4.78 -2.38 -13.23
C ARG A 117 -6.29 -2.29 -13.37
N TYR A 118 -6.97 -1.76 -12.35
CA TYR A 118 -8.42 -1.76 -12.22
C TYR A 118 -9.05 -0.37 -12.24
N GLY A 119 -8.28 0.69 -12.15
CA GLY A 119 -8.77 2.06 -12.17
C GLY A 119 -9.64 2.40 -13.40
N PRO A 120 -9.30 1.94 -14.62
CA PRO A 120 -10.15 2.17 -15.79
C PRO A 120 -11.56 1.60 -15.66
N ASP A 121 -11.69 0.48 -14.93
CA ASP A 121 -12.93 -0.27 -14.79
C ASP A 121 -13.73 0.14 -13.54
N THR A 122 -13.21 1.11 -12.77
CA THR A 122 -13.79 1.56 -11.51
C THR A 122 -14.32 2.97 -11.65
N ARG A 123 -15.63 3.15 -11.43
CA ARG A 123 -16.35 4.41 -11.67
C ARG A 123 -15.72 5.64 -11.00
N TRP A 124 -15.26 5.52 -9.78
CA TRP A 124 -14.66 6.62 -9.02
C TRP A 124 -13.15 6.79 -9.29
N LEU A 125 -12.43 5.74 -9.75
CA LEU A 125 -11.02 5.80 -10.15
C LEU A 125 -10.82 6.23 -11.61
N ALA A 126 -11.84 6.10 -12.47
CA ALA A 126 -11.73 6.28 -13.92
C ALA A 126 -11.13 7.63 -14.35
N LYS A 127 -11.43 8.71 -13.61
CA LYS A 127 -10.94 10.07 -13.96
C LYS A 127 -9.46 10.30 -13.62
N THR A 128 -8.92 9.60 -12.65
CA THR A 128 -7.59 9.90 -12.08
C THR A 128 -6.60 8.76 -12.13
N TYR A 129 -6.99 7.60 -12.67
CA TYR A 129 -6.14 6.40 -12.69
C TYR A 129 -4.80 6.59 -13.42
N ARG A 130 -4.70 7.55 -14.35
CA ARG A 130 -3.46 7.83 -15.07
C ARG A 130 -2.47 8.70 -14.29
N ARG A 131 -2.92 9.37 -13.24
CA ARG A 131 -2.06 10.24 -12.43
C ARG A 131 -1.48 9.44 -11.28
N ALA A 132 -0.20 9.15 -11.34
CA ALA A 132 0.53 8.67 -10.16
C ALA A 132 0.27 9.64 -9.00
N HIS A 133 -0.09 9.13 -7.84
CA HIS A 133 -0.39 9.93 -6.63
C HIS A 133 -1.55 10.93 -6.76
N GLY A 134 -2.41 10.78 -7.77
CA GLY A 134 -3.67 11.53 -7.90
C GLY A 134 -4.74 11.04 -6.90
N GLU A 135 -5.96 11.58 -6.99
CA GLU A 135 -7.05 11.21 -6.08
C GLU A 135 -7.33 9.70 -6.04
N GLY A 136 -7.42 9.06 -7.22
CA GLY A 136 -7.66 7.62 -7.28
C GLY A 136 -6.59 6.79 -6.55
N PHE A 137 -5.32 7.19 -6.62
CA PHE A 137 -4.27 6.57 -5.81
C PHE A 137 -4.51 6.84 -4.32
N ARG A 138 -4.77 8.11 -3.96
CA ARG A 138 -4.95 8.50 -2.56
C ARG A 138 -6.12 7.78 -1.91
N ASP A 139 -7.22 7.60 -2.60
CA ASP A 139 -8.40 6.90 -2.07
C ASP A 139 -8.08 5.45 -1.74
N ILE A 140 -7.40 4.73 -2.65
CA ILE A 140 -6.94 3.36 -2.38
C ILE A 140 -5.95 3.35 -1.21
N TYR A 141 -4.97 4.26 -1.24
CA TYR A 141 -3.91 4.29 -0.24
C TYR A 141 -4.43 4.68 1.15
N ARG A 142 -5.42 5.59 1.25
CA ARG A 142 -6.10 5.93 2.52
C ARG A 142 -6.75 4.71 3.17
N ILE A 143 -7.39 3.83 2.38
CA ILE A 143 -7.94 2.58 2.90
C ILE A 143 -6.83 1.74 3.54
N LEU A 144 -5.73 1.53 2.82
CA LEU A 144 -4.60 0.75 3.34
C LEU A 144 -3.91 1.43 4.53
N ARG A 145 -3.77 2.77 4.51
CA ARG A 145 -3.25 3.52 5.65
C ARG A 145 -4.14 3.31 6.87
N ALA A 146 -5.42 3.55 6.77
CA ALA A 146 -6.35 3.46 7.89
C ALA A 146 -6.49 2.04 8.44
N ARG A 147 -6.54 1.02 7.57
CA ARG A 147 -6.89 -0.35 7.95
C ARG A 147 -5.71 -1.29 8.16
N VAL A 148 -4.55 -0.96 7.60
CA VAL A 148 -3.38 -1.86 7.61
C VAL A 148 -2.15 -1.19 8.22
N VAL A 149 -1.80 0.03 7.80
CA VAL A 149 -0.53 0.66 8.17
C VAL A 149 -0.62 1.45 9.47
N ASN A 150 -1.57 2.38 9.60
CA ASN A 150 -1.68 3.26 10.75
C ASN A 150 -1.85 2.52 12.09
N PRO A 151 -2.59 1.41 12.18
CA PRO A 151 -2.63 0.61 13.41
C PRO A 151 -1.25 0.09 13.86
N LEU A 152 -0.33 -0.16 12.91
CA LEU A 152 1.05 -0.58 13.20
C LEU A 152 1.95 0.60 13.58
N LEU A 153 1.56 1.81 13.22
CA LEU A 153 2.26 3.05 13.55
C LEU A 153 1.84 3.62 14.91
N GLY A 154 0.84 3.02 15.58
CA GLY A 154 0.24 3.58 16.79
C GLY A 154 -0.51 4.90 16.53
N VAL A 155 -0.82 5.19 15.27
CA VAL A 155 -1.61 6.37 14.88
C VAL A 155 -3.08 5.98 14.96
N GLU A 156 -3.81 6.55 15.91
CA GLU A 156 -5.27 6.36 16.00
C GLU A 156 -5.91 6.83 14.69
N SER A 157 -6.69 5.93 14.09
CA SER A 157 -7.53 6.29 12.96
C SER A 157 -8.57 7.27 13.48
N GLY A 158 -8.39 8.57 13.20
CA GLY A 158 -9.32 9.62 13.58
C GLY A 158 -10.67 9.52 12.85
N VAL A 159 -11.34 8.39 13.01
CA VAL A 159 -12.77 8.26 12.76
C VAL A 159 -13.46 8.78 14.02
N GLY A 160 -13.58 10.10 14.09
CA GLY A 160 -14.39 10.74 15.13
C GLY A 160 -15.78 10.13 15.12
N THR A 161 -16.08 9.33 16.12
CA THR A 161 -17.45 9.16 16.59
C THR A 161 -17.99 10.56 16.85
N ARG A 162 -18.87 11.06 15.97
CA ARG A 162 -19.73 12.17 16.29
C ARG A 162 -20.50 11.75 17.56
N GLN A 163 -20.03 12.19 18.70
CA GLN A 163 -20.90 12.27 19.86
C GLN A 163 -22.00 13.24 19.46
N SER A 164 -23.18 12.70 19.22
CA SER A 164 -24.43 13.46 19.21
C SER A 164 -24.53 14.18 20.55
N ALA A 165 -24.26 15.47 20.53
CA ALA A 165 -24.73 16.33 21.59
C ALA A 165 -26.25 16.38 21.44
N GLU A 166 -26.96 15.69 22.30
CA GLU A 166 -28.36 15.92 22.56
C GLU A 166 -28.49 17.20 23.40
N PRO A 167 -29.56 17.99 23.15
CA PRO A 167 -29.81 19.30 23.78
C PRO A 167 -30.18 19.19 25.26
#